data_2aa20e22ad69383e99f56c13b61e558d
#
_entry.id   2aa20e22ad69383e99f56c13b61e558d
#
_cell.length_a   1.000
_cell.length_b   1.000
_cell.length_c   1.000
_cell.angle_alpha   90.00
_cell.angle_beta   90.00
_cell.angle_gamma   90.00
#
_symmetry.space_group_name_H-M   'P 1'
#
loop_
_entity.id
_entity.type
_entity.pdbx_description
1 polymer ?
#
loop_
_entity_poly.entity_id
_entity_poly.type
_entity_poly.pdbx_seq_one_letter_code
_entity_poly.pdbx_strand_id
1 'polypeptide(L)'
;MPDANPRNLRNVREINRPGIHFSVARVPSTSRLLIASSEGKVFEIDASQASPTPREMADHGRYVTCVRLAGNTVVSGGYDNRLIWWNLENNRSIRTIDAHTRQLRQLAVSADGSKIASVADDMICKLWNVANGERIRELRGHEERTPTHFGSMLYCCAFSNDGTKLATGDRVGRVCIWNVENGERLSTLEVPSLYTWDGVQRIRSIGGIRSLAFSPDGTQIAVGGVGQIGNVDGLGGPSRVEIHDWSRRTRVHEFQGQQQGLVNKLIWHADWLCGVGGGNNGFIFFHNPQNRSMIHQMNLPMHTHDSVFSEDYTTLYHVGHGKIVVQEMRA
;
A
#
# COMPACT_ATOMS: atom_id res chain seq x y z
N MET A 1 1.43 11.53 25.89
CA MET A 1 0.61 10.53 25.18
C MET A 1 1.14 9.17 25.55
N PRO A 2 0.36 8.12 25.69
CA PRO A 2 0.94 6.79 25.90
C PRO A 2 1.81 6.50 24.67
N ASP A 3 3.09 6.26 24.91
CA ASP A 3 4.04 6.00 23.84
C ASP A 3 3.70 4.64 23.20
N ALA A 4 3.39 4.65 21.93
CA ALA A 4 3.14 3.44 21.16
C ALA A 4 4.43 2.61 21.11
N ASN A 5 4.47 1.49 21.83
CA ASN A 5 5.65 0.63 21.90
C ASN A 5 5.43 -0.65 21.07
N PRO A 6 6.13 -0.83 19.94
CA PRO A 6 5.99 -2.02 19.10
C PRO A 6 6.24 -3.35 19.84
N ARG A 7 7.02 -3.36 20.92
CA ARG A 7 7.31 -4.57 21.71
C ARG A 7 6.09 -5.07 22.49
N ASN A 8 5.09 -4.21 22.71
CA ASN A 8 3.85 -4.53 23.40
C ASN A 8 2.72 -4.89 22.43
N LEU A 9 3.04 -5.08 21.15
CA LEU A 9 2.05 -5.42 20.12
C LEU A 9 1.32 -6.73 20.45
N ARG A 10 -0.01 -6.69 20.44
CA ARG A 10 -0.86 -7.87 20.67
C ARG A 10 -2.11 -7.84 19.83
N ASN A 11 -2.62 -9.00 19.46
CA ASN A 11 -3.93 -9.15 18.87
C ASN A 11 -5.00 -8.91 19.94
N VAL A 12 -5.92 -7.98 19.68
CA VAL A 12 -7.05 -7.73 20.58
C VAL A 12 -8.37 -8.17 19.97
N ARG A 13 -8.45 -8.30 18.64
CA ARG A 13 -9.66 -8.79 17.97
C ARG A 13 -9.36 -9.37 16.59
N GLU A 14 -10.08 -10.42 16.26
CA GLU A 14 -10.18 -10.97 14.91
C GLU A 14 -11.64 -10.95 14.48
N ILE A 15 -11.91 -10.38 13.30
CA ILE A 15 -13.24 -10.34 12.70
C ILE A 15 -13.18 -11.22 11.45
N ASN A 16 -13.89 -12.35 11.46
CA ASN A 16 -13.97 -13.22 10.30
C ASN A 16 -14.92 -12.61 9.27
N ARG A 17 -14.41 -12.43 8.06
CA ARG A 17 -15.19 -11.97 6.93
C ARG A 17 -14.70 -12.69 5.66
N PRO A 18 -15.53 -13.51 5.00
CA PRO A 18 -15.15 -14.17 3.75
C PRO A 18 -14.70 -13.20 2.67
N GLY A 19 -13.89 -13.70 1.71
CA GLY A 19 -13.37 -12.90 0.61
C GLY A 19 -11.96 -12.35 0.85
N ILE A 20 -11.50 -11.58 -0.10
CA ILE A 20 -10.18 -10.91 -0.05
C ILE A 20 -10.40 -9.42 0.16
N HIS A 21 -9.75 -8.87 1.17
CA HIS A 21 -9.80 -7.45 1.50
C HIS A 21 -8.46 -6.81 1.10
N PHE A 22 -8.48 -6.02 0.02
CA PHE A 22 -7.26 -5.51 -0.62
C PHE A 22 -6.73 -4.22 -0.01
N SER A 23 -7.60 -3.39 0.52
CA SER A 23 -7.20 -2.07 1.03
C SER A 23 -8.12 -1.60 2.13
N VAL A 24 -7.58 -0.80 3.04
CA VAL A 24 -8.31 -0.21 4.17
C VAL A 24 -8.01 1.26 4.30
N ALA A 25 -9.05 2.04 4.62
CA ALA A 25 -8.94 3.39 5.14
C ALA A 25 -9.74 3.49 6.44
N ARG A 26 -9.25 4.26 7.40
CA ARG A 26 -9.93 4.46 8.69
C ARG A 26 -10.57 5.84 8.74
N VAL A 27 -11.76 5.93 9.28
CA VAL A 27 -12.38 7.22 9.60
C VAL A 27 -11.71 7.79 10.84
N PRO A 28 -11.11 8.98 10.77
CA PRO A 28 -10.36 9.58 11.88
C PRO A 28 -11.12 9.59 13.20
N SER A 29 -10.39 9.38 14.29
CA SER A 29 -10.92 9.37 15.67
C SER A 29 -12.04 8.35 15.96
N THR A 30 -12.16 7.32 15.11
CA THR A 30 -13.16 6.24 15.27
C THR A 30 -12.54 4.87 15.02
N SER A 31 -13.31 3.79 15.25
CA SER A 31 -12.99 2.41 14.83
C SER A 31 -13.64 2.05 13.49
N ARG A 32 -14.21 3.00 12.76
CA ARG A 32 -14.86 2.77 11.47
C ARG A 32 -13.82 2.59 10.37
N LEU A 33 -13.93 1.49 9.65
CA LEU A 33 -13.03 1.10 8.56
C LEU A 33 -13.80 1.04 7.25
N LEU A 34 -13.20 1.60 6.21
CA LEU A 34 -13.64 1.47 4.82
C LEU A 34 -12.75 0.42 4.16
N ILE A 35 -13.32 -0.64 3.63
CA ILE A 35 -12.59 -1.81 3.15
C ILE A 35 -12.93 -2.10 1.69
N ALA A 36 -11.93 -2.10 0.84
CA ALA A 36 -12.03 -2.50 -0.56
C ALA A 36 -11.89 -4.03 -0.70
N SER A 37 -12.76 -4.66 -1.47
CA SER A 37 -12.86 -6.13 -1.48
C SER A 37 -12.94 -6.77 -2.87
N SER A 38 -12.71 -8.08 -2.89
CA SER A 38 -12.90 -8.95 -4.07
C SER A 38 -14.38 -9.14 -4.45
N GLU A 39 -15.31 -8.71 -3.60
CA GLU A 39 -16.74 -8.74 -3.88
C GLU A 39 -17.22 -7.64 -4.84
N GLY A 40 -16.28 -6.77 -5.28
CA GLY A 40 -16.60 -5.63 -6.15
C GLY A 40 -17.11 -4.40 -5.40
N LYS A 41 -17.04 -4.42 -4.08
CA LYS A 41 -17.65 -3.40 -3.22
C LYS A 41 -16.66 -2.81 -2.24
N VAL A 42 -16.95 -1.61 -1.78
CA VAL A 42 -16.38 -1.02 -0.55
C VAL A 42 -17.40 -1.21 0.56
N PHE A 43 -16.92 -1.73 1.68
CA PHE A 43 -17.71 -1.90 2.90
C PHE A 43 -17.22 -0.96 3.99
N GLU A 44 -18.15 -0.48 4.80
CA GLU A 44 -17.85 0.15 6.07
C GLU A 44 -18.20 -0.82 7.21
N ILE A 45 -17.30 -0.95 8.17
CA ILE A 45 -17.54 -1.69 9.41
C ILE A 45 -17.07 -0.87 10.62
N ASP A 46 -17.66 -1.14 11.78
CA ASP A 46 -17.13 -0.68 13.06
C ASP A 46 -16.30 -1.79 13.72
N ALA A 47 -14.99 -1.66 13.67
CA ALA A 47 -14.05 -2.64 14.21
C ALA A 47 -14.01 -2.69 15.75
N SER A 48 -14.75 -1.83 16.47
CA SER A 48 -14.96 -1.96 17.93
C SER A 48 -15.89 -3.11 18.29
N GLN A 49 -16.73 -3.55 17.36
CA GLN A 49 -17.68 -4.64 17.52
C GLN A 49 -17.03 -6.00 17.23
N ALA A 50 -17.40 -7.03 17.99
CA ALA A 50 -16.89 -8.40 17.75
C ALA A 50 -17.47 -9.01 16.46
N SER A 51 -18.69 -8.64 16.12
CA SER A 51 -19.40 -9.10 14.90
C SER A 51 -20.08 -7.91 14.23
N PRO A 52 -19.32 -7.03 13.56
CA PRO A 52 -19.88 -5.85 12.94
C PRO A 52 -20.77 -6.22 11.74
N THR A 53 -21.89 -5.53 11.61
CA THR A 53 -22.71 -5.60 10.38
C THR A 53 -22.11 -4.68 9.34
N PRO A 54 -21.64 -5.19 8.18
CA PRO A 54 -21.08 -4.36 7.13
C PRO A 54 -22.14 -3.47 6.49
N ARG A 55 -21.81 -2.21 6.25
CA ARG A 55 -22.59 -1.30 5.40
C ARG A 55 -21.94 -1.22 4.04
N GLU A 56 -22.64 -1.59 2.98
CA GLU A 56 -22.18 -1.41 1.62
C GLU A 56 -22.13 0.07 1.26
N MET A 57 -21.03 0.53 0.66
CA MET A 57 -20.83 1.91 0.29
C MET A 57 -20.73 2.11 -1.22
N ALA A 58 -19.81 1.41 -1.87
CA ALA A 58 -19.50 1.59 -3.27
C ALA A 58 -19.58 0.26 -4.00
N ASP A 59 -20.09 0.26 -5.22
CA ASP A 59 -20.13 -0.90 -6.10
C ASP A 59 -19.43 -0.59 -7.43
N HIS A 60 -18.36 -1.32 -7.69
CA HIS A 60 -17.59 -1.30 -8.93
C HIS A 60 -17.97 -2.43 -9.90
N GLY A 61 -18.71 -3.45 -9.43
CA GLY A 61 -19.04 -4.65 -10.17
C GLY A 61 -17.84 -5.56 -10.47
N ARG A 62 -16.63 -5.15 -10.10
CA ARG A 62 -15.36 -5.89 -10.22
C ARG A 62 -14.50 -5.62 -8.97
N TYR A 63 -13.43 -6.39 -8.76
CA TYR A 63 -12.52 -6.23 -7.62
C TYR A 63 -12.17 -4.77 -7.38
N VAL A 64 -12.43 -4.29 -6.15
CA VAL A 64 -11.98 -3.00 -5.68
C VAL A 64 -10.63 -3.19 -4.99
N THR A 65 -9.58 -2.66 -5.60
CA THR A 65 -8.21 -2.89 -5.11
C THR A 65 -7.74 -1.83 -4.14
N CYS A 66 -8.37 -0.67 -4.13
CA CYS A 66 -7.93 0.45 -3.32
C CYS A 66 -9.11 1.34 -2.87
N VAL A 67 -8.99 1.84 -1.65
CA VAL A 67 -9.89 2.84 -1.06
C VAL A 67 -9.06 3.81 -0.22
N ARG A 68 -9.36 5.10 -0.32
CA ARG A 68 -8.74 6.14 0.51
C ARG A 68 -9.80 7.14 0.95
N LEU A 69 -9.53 7.77 2.09
CA LEU A 69 -10.36 8.82 2.67
C LEU A 69 -9.58 10.15 2.65
N ALA A 70 -10.21 11.21 2.17
CA ALA A 70 -9.70 12.57 2.18
C ALA A 70 -10.79 13.50 2.73
N GLY A 71 -10.67 13.91 4.00
CA GLY A 71 -11.74 14.60 4.71
C GLY A 71 -13.01 13.74 4.75
N ASN A 72 -14.10 14.24 4.18
CA ASN A 72 -15.39 13.54 4.08
C ASN A 72 -15.61 12.84 2.72
N THR A 73 -14.58 12.82 1.89
CA THR A 73 -14.62 12.20 0.56
C THR A 73 -13.90 10.87 0.55
N VAL A 74 -14.60 9.80 0.23
CA VAL A 74 -14.04 8.47 -0.02
C VAL A 74 -13.76 8.35 -1.52
N VAL A 75 -12.58 7.85 -1.87
CA VAL A 75 -12.23 7.53 -3.26
C VAL A 75 -11.82 6.07 -3.36
N SER A 76 -12.46 5.34 -4.25
CA SER A 76 -12.19 3.93 -4.51
C SER A 76 -11.82 3.70 -5.98
N GLY A 77 -11.07 2.63 -6.23
CA GLY A 77 -10.68 2.21 -7.57
C GLY A 77 -10.41 0.72 -7.66
N GLY A 78 -10.53 0.15 -8.86
CA GLY A 78 -10.42 -1.28 -9.03
C GLY A 78 -10.22 -1.76 -10.46
N TYR A 79 -10.60 -3.01 -10.68
CA TYR A 79 -10.42 -3.73 -11.95
C TYR A 79 -11.41 -3.30 -13.05
N ASP A 80 -12.32 -2.40 -12.74
CA ASP A 80 -13.18 -1.73 -13.70
C ASP A 80 -12.52 -0.49 -14.34
N ASN A 81 -11.28 -0.17 -13.94
CA ASN A 81 -10.45 0.94 -14.43
C ASN A 81 -10.99 2.33 -14.03
N ARG A 82 -12.01 2.38 -13.18
CA ARG A 82 -12.67 3.61 -12.75
C ARG A 82 -12.19 4.06 -11.38
N LEU A 83 -12.30 5.35 -11.14
CA LEU A 83 -12.31 5.96 -9.83
C LEU A 83 -13.72 6.44 -9.52
N ILE A 84 -14.19 6.17 -8.30
CA ILE A 84 -15.49 6.63 -7.82
C ILE A 84 -15.29 7.44 -6.54
N TRP A 85 -15.83 8.65 -6.52
CA TRP A 85 -15.88 9.53 -5.36
C TRP A 85 -17.21 9.36 -4.65
N TRP A 86 -17.19 9.21 -3.34
CA TRP A 86 -18.35 9.01 -2.48
C TRP A 86 -18.34 9.99 -1.33
N ASN A 87 -19.52 10.40 -0.90
CA ASN A 87 -19.68 11.13 0.35
C ASN A 87 -19.77 10.11 1.50
N LEU A 88 -18.91 10.25 2.50
CA LEU A 88 -18.81 9.33 3.65
C LEU A 88 -20.10 9.28 4.49
N GLU A 89 -20.78 10.42 4.68
CA GLU A 89 -21.93 10.52 5.58
C GLU A 89 -23.20 9.91 4.98
N ASN A 90 -23.53 10.32 3.75
CA ASN A 90 -24.78 9.94 3.12
C ASN A 90 -24.65 8.77 2.14
N ASN A 91 -23.44 8.25 1.94
CA ASN A 91 -23.14 7.12 1.06
C ASN A 91 -23.61 7.34 -0.40
N ARG A 92 -23.54 8.56 -0.89
CA ARG A 92 -23.91 8.88 -2.28
C ARG A 92 -22.65 9.00 -3.14
N SER A 93 -22.71 8.42 -4.33
CA SER A 93 -21.71 8.67 -5.36
C SER A 93 -21.74 10.15 -5.75
N ILE A 94 -20.58 10.81 -5.68
CA ILE A 94 -20.40 12.19 -6.11
C ILE A 94 -20.07 12.21 -7.61
N ARG A 95 -19.20 11.30 -8.03
CA ARG A 95 -18.76 11.17 -9.44
C ARG A 95 -18.10 9.82 -9.70
N THR A 96 -18.11 9.44 -10.98
CA THR A 96 -17.40 8.29 -11.50
C THR A 96 -16.56 8.74 -12.69
N ILE A 97 -15.31 8.32 -12.78
CA ILE A 97 -14.37 8.70 -13.82
C ILE A 97 -13.73 7.44 -14.39
N ASP A 98 -13.69 7.30 -15.71
CA ASP A 98 -12.85 6.33 -16.42
C ASP A 98 -11.39 6.80 -16.30
N ALA A 99 -10.73 6.33 -15.25
CA ALA A 99 -9.46 6.90 -14.81
C ALA A 99 -8.26 6.33 -15.57
N HIS A 100 -8.28 5.03 -15.85
CA HIS A 100 -7.18 4.32 -16.50
C HIS A 100 -7.66 3.41 -17.62
N THR A 101 -6.73 2.97 -18.50
CA THR A 101 -7.06 2.03 -19.58
C THR A 101 -6.89 0.58 -19.16
N ARG A 102 -6.33 0.34 -17.98
CA ARG A 102 -6.12 -0.98 -17.37
C ARG A 102 -6.39 -0.92 -15.87
N GLN A 103 -6.32 -2.07 -15.22
CA GLN A 103 -6.67 -2.28 -13.82
C GLN A 103 -5.90 -1.35 -12.87
N LEU A 104 -6.64 -0.65 -12.02
CA LEU A 104 -6.04 0.13 -10.93
C LEU A 104 -5.43 -0.80 -9.88
N ARG A 105 -4.26 -0.40 -9.36
CA ARG A 105 -3.54 -1.14 -8.33
C ARG A 105 -3.57 -0.47 -6.98
N GLN A 106 -3.32 0.83 -6.92
CA GLN A 106 -3.25 1.53 -5.64
C GLN A 106 -3.62 3.01 -5.78
N LEU A 107 -4.06 3.58 -4.65
CA LEU A 107 -4.26 5.02 -4.43
C LEU A 107 -3.40 5.50 -3.27
N ALA A 108 -2.92 6.74 -3.38
CA ALA A 108 -2.33 7.49 -2.27
C ALA A 108 -2.99 8.87 -2.17
N VAL A 109 -3.15 9.37 -0.94
CA VAL A 109 -3.69 10.72 -0.66
C VAL A 109 -2.54 11.59 -0.16
N SER A 110 -2.46 12.83 -0.62
CA SER A 110 -1.51 13.82 -0.08
C SER A 110 -1.86 14.17 1.37
N ALA A 111 -0.87 14.59 2.16
CA ALA A 111 -1.06 14.85 3.58
C ALA A 111 -2.13 15.92 3.88
N ASP A 112 -2.28 16.90 2.99
CA ASP A 112 -3.31 17.95 3.06
C ASP A 112 -4.70 17.49 2.59
N GLY A 113 -4.82 16.25 2.09
CA GLY A 113 -6.07 15.68 1.57
C GLY A 113 -6.54 16.30 0.24
N SER A 114 -5.76 17.19 -0.38
CA SER A 114 -6.20 17.91 -1.59
C SER A 114 -6.01 17.12 -2.88
N LYS A 115 -5.08 16.16 -2.91
CA LYS A 115 -4.69 15.39 -4.09
C LYS A 115 -4.78 13.89 -3.85
N ILE A 116 -5.12 13.16 -4.91
CA ILE A 116 -5.00 11.70 -4.99
C ILE A 116 -4.08 11.35 -6.13
N ALA A 117 -3.17 10.39 -5.88
CA ALA A 117 -2.42 9.69 -6.90
C ALA A 117 -3.05 8.32 -7.15
N SER A 118 -3.19 7.93 -8.41
CA SER A 118 -3.61 6.59 -8.82
C SER A 118 -2.57 5.94 -9.72
N VAL A 119 -2.33 4.65 -9.54
CA VAL A 119 -1.42 3.84 -10.37
C VAL A 119 -2.13 2.60 -10.89
N ALA A 120 -1.79 2.19 -12.13
CA ALA A 120 -2.47 1.12 -12.82
C ALA A 120 -1.53 0.32 -13.74
N ASP A 121 -2.05 -0.79 -14.29
CA ASP A 121 -1.32 -1.64 -15.24
C ASP A 121 -1.09 -0.99 -16.61
N ASP A 122 -1.62 0.21 -16.85
CA ASP A 122 -1.29 1.04 -18.01
C ASP A 122 0.04 1.81 -17.85
N MET A 123 0.77 1.58 -16.76
CA MET A 123 2.08 2.15 -16.43
C MET A 123 2.08 3.66 -16.24
N ILE A 124 0.92 4.26 -16.00
CA ILE A 124 0.75 5.69 -15.79
C ILE A 124 0.38 5.94 -14.33
N CYS A 125 1.04 6.91 -13.71
CA CYS A 125 0.54 7.49 -12.48
C CYS A 125 -0.22 8.78 -12.80
N LYS A 126 -1.43 8.92 -12.27
CA LYS A 126 -2.26 10.10 -12.49
C LYS A 126 -2.53 10.81 -11.17
N LEU A 127 -2.43 12.14 -11.19
CA LEU A 127 -2.77 13.01 -10.08
C LEU A 127 -4.14 13.63 -10.32
N TRP A 128 -4.96 13.66 -9.28
CA TRP A 128 -6.34 14.17 -9.31
C TRP A 128 -6.57 15.15 -8.17
N ASN A 129 -7.36 16.16 -8.43
CA ASN A 129 -7.91 17.03 -7.40
C ASN A 129 -9.06 16.31 -6.68
N VAL A 130 -8.99 16.22 -5.35
CA VAL A 130 -10.00 15.52 -4.54
C VAL A 130 -11.37 16.21 -4.62
N ALA A 131 -11.39 17.53 -4.57
CA ALA A 131 -12.64 18.30 -4.49
C ALA A 131 -13.47 18.22 -5.77
N ASN A 132 -12.84 18.34 -6.94
CA ASN A 132 -13.56 18.41 -8.22
C ASN A 132 -13.34 17.20 -9.15
N GLY A 133 -12.39 16.27 -8.79
CA GLY A 133 -12.06 15.09 -9.58
C GLY A 133 -11.31 15.38 -10.89
N GLU A 134 -10.88 16.61 -11.12
CA GLU A 134 -10.10 16.97 -12.30
C GLU A 134 -8.73 16.31 -12.25
N ARG A 135 -8.29 15.82 -13.43
CA ARG A 135 -6.95 15.30 -13.57
C ARG A 135 -5.95 16.46 -13.63
N ILE A 136 -5.11 16.56 -12.59
CA ILE A 136 -4.06 17.57 -12.51
C ILE A 136 -2.92 17.21 -13.47
N ARG A 137 -2.52 15.91 -13.53
CA ARG A 137 -1.32 15.49 -14.25
C ARG A 137 -1.30 13.99 -14.57
N GLU A 138 -0.54 13.65 -15.62
CA GLU A 138 -0.07 12.28 -15.89
C GLU A 138 1.45 12.22 -15.76
N LEU A 139 1.94 11.23 -15.00
CA LEU A 139 3.36 11.00 -14.79
C LEU A 139 3.75 9.71 -15.52
N ARG A 140 4.57 9.87 -16.57
CA ARG A 140 5.03 8.79 -17.46
C ARG A 140 6.54 8.62 -17.33
N GLY A 141 7.02 7.42 -17.03
CA GLY A 141 8.45 7.17 -16.83
C GLY A 141 8.80 5.74 -16.43
N HIS A 142 7.78 4.89 -16.35
CA HIS A 142 7.93 3.45 -16.23
C HIS A 142 7.78 2.78 -17.59
N GLU A 143 8.57 1.72 -17.83
CA GLU A 143 8.53 0.98 -19.08
C GLU A 143 7.30 0.07 -19.14
N GLU A 144 6.59 0.08 -20.27
CA GLU A 144 5.41 -0.77 -20.50
C GLU A 144 5.75 -2.26 -20.54
N ARG A 145 6.99 -2.59 -20.84
CA ARG A 145 7.48 -3.97 -20.92
C ARG A 145 8.61 -4.23 -19.93
N THR A 146 8.62 -5.46 -19.41
CA THR A 146 9.74 -5.98 -18.63
C THR A 146 10.98 -6.18 -19.53
N PRO A 147 12.19 -6.35 -18.96
CA PRO A 147 13.39 -6.69 -19.75
C PRO A 147 13.24 -7.95 -20.60
N THR A 148 12.30 -8.82 -20.23
CA THR A 148 11.98 -10.06 -20.94
C THR A 148 10.76 -9.92 -21.88
N HIS A 149 10.38 -8.67 -22.22
CA HIS A 149 9.34 -8.30 -23.19
C HIS A 149 7.88 -8.62 -22.80
N PHE A 150 7.61 -9.02 -21.55
CA PHE A 150 6.25 -9.16 -21.03
C PHE A 150 5.68 -7.81 -20.56
N GLY A 151 4.37 -7.72 -20.46
CA GLY A 151 3.71 -6.53 -19.91
C GLY A 151 4.16 -6.26 -18.47
N SER A 152 4.55 -5.04 -18.17
CA SER A 152 4.85 -4.59 -16.82
C SER A 152 3.58 -4.13 -16.09
N MET A 153 3.70 -3.78 -14.81
CA MET A 153 2.61 -3.31 -13.96
C MET A 153 3.15 -2.27 -12.99
N LEU A 154 2.40 -1.19 -12.78
CA LEU A 154 2.73 -0.17 -11.79
C LEU A 154 1.93 -0.45 -10.52
N TYR A 155 2.61 -0.89 -9.46
CA TYR A 155 1.95 -1.51 -8.33
C TYR A 155 1.60 -0.57 -7.20
N CYS A 156 2.46 0.43 -6.92
CA CYS A 156 2.29 1.25 -5.73
C CYS A 156 2.74 2.70 -5.94
N CYS A 157 2.21 3.57 -5.10
CA CYS A 157 2.61 4.97 -5.00
C CYS A 157 2.53 5.47 -3.56
N ALA A 158 3.34 6.48 -3.23
CA ALA A 158 3.35 7.12 -1.92
C ALA A 158 3.74 8.59 -2.04
N PHE A 159 3.02 9.47 -1.35
CA PHE A 159 3.44 10.86 -1.17
C PHE A 159 4.47 10.98 -0.07
N SER A 160 5.36 11.96 -0.16
CA SER A 160 6.14 12.44 0.99
C SER A 160 5.23 13.16 1.99
N ASN A 161 5.65 13.25 3.25
CA ASN A 161 4.84 13.87 4.31
C ASN A 161 4.54 15.34 4.06
N ASP A 162 5.44 16.05 3.39
CA ASP A 162 5.26 17.45 2.97
C ASP A 162 4.38 17.60 1.71
N GLY A 163 3.96 16.49 1.10
CA GLY A 163 3.15 16.48 -0.12
C GLY A 163 3.85 16.97 -1.39
N THR A 164 5.13 17.32 -1.30
CA THR A 164 5.87 17.91 -2.45
C THR A 164 6.39 16.86 -3.42
N LYS A 165 6.57 15.62 -2.97
CA LYS A 165 7.09 14.51 -3.76
C LYS A 165 6.10 13.35 -3.82
N LEU A 166 6.17 12.61 -4.90
CA LEU A 166 5.44 11.35 -5.09
C LEU A 166 6.43 10.29 -5.56
N ALA A 167 6.36 9.11 -4.97
CA ALA A 167 7.09 7.93 -5.44
C ALA A 167 6.13 6.95 -6.12
N THR A 168 6.60 6.28 -7.17
CA THR A 168 5.89 5.21 -7.87
C THR A 168 6.79 4.01 -8.04
N GLY A 169 6.25 2.79 -7.88
CA GLY A 169 7.03 1.54 -7.92
C GLY A 169 6.38 0.48 -8.81
N ASP A 170 7.20 -0.17 -9.64
CA ASP A 170 6.74 -1.12 -10.65
C ASP A 170 7.14 -2.59 -10.39
N ARG A 171 6.70 -3.44 -11.31
CA ARG A 171 6.90 -4.90 -11.28
C ARG A 171 8.36 -5.32 -11.39
N VAL A 172 9.21 -4.54 -12.06
CA VAL A 172 10.61 -4.92 -12.31
C VAL A 172 11.59 -4.33 -11.30
N GLY A 173 11.10 -3.63 -10.29
CA GLY A 173 11.94 -3.05 -9.24
C GLY A 173 12.37 -1.62 -9.51
N ARG A 174 11.73 -0.90 -10.42
CA ARG A 174 12.01 0.52 -10.67
C ARG A 174 11.15 1.42 -9.80
N VAL A 175 11.77 2.39 -9.13
CA VAL A 175 11.11 3.49 -8.41
C VAL A 175 11.37 4.79 -9.14
N CYS A 176 10.32 5.54 -9.44
CA CYS A 176 10.45 6.93 -9.92
C CYS A 176 9.98 7.90 -8.83
N ILE A 177 10.76 8.94 -8.58
CA ILE A 177 10.44 10.04 -7.68
C ILE A 177 10.07 11.27 -8.50
N TRP A 178 8.96 11.89 -8.19
CA TRP A 178 8.35 12.97 -8.93
C TRP A 178 8.18 14.23 -8.07
N ASN A 179 8.37 15.38 -8.65
CA ASN A 179 7.88 16.64 -8.10
C ASN A 179 6.38 16.74 -8.37
N VAL A 180 5.57 16.90 -7.33
CA VAL A 180 4.10 16.92 -7.42
C VAL A 180 3.59 18.18 -8.14
N GLU A 181 4.27 19.31 -7.97
CA GLU A 181 3.85 20.60 -8.51
C GLU A 181 3.99 20.67 -10.03
N ASN A 182 5.19 20.31 -10.55
CA ASN A 182 5.49 20.45 -11.98
C ASN A 182 5.49 19.12 -12.76
N GLY A 183 5.50 17.96 -12.06
CA GLY A 183 5.54 16.63 -12.66
C GLY A 183 6.92 16.19 -13.15
N GLU A 184 7.95 16.91 -12.81
CA GLU A 184 9.32 16.55 -13.15
C GLU A 184 9.73 15.26 -12.43
N ARG A 185 10.43 14.37 -13.15
CA ARG A 185 11.04 13.19 -12.56
C ARG A 185 12.38 13.57 -11.92
N LEU A 186 12.39 13.63 -10.58
CA LEU A 186 13.55 14.01 -9.79
C LEU A 186 14.61 12.91 -9.71
N SER A 187 14.18 11.64 -9.67
CA SER A 187 15.09 10.51 -9.55
C SER A 187 14.46 9.22 -10.07
N THR A 188 15.33 8.26 -10.42
CA THR A 188 14.97 6.87 -10.70
C THR A 188 15.92 5.97 -9.92
N LEU A 189 15.37 5.00 -9.19
CA LEU A 189 16.10 3.96 -8.46
C LEU A 189 15.81 2.61 -9.08
N GLU A 190 16.81 1.74 -9.15
CA GLU A 190 16.67 0.35 -9.56
C GLU A 190 16.87 -0.55 -8.33
N VAL A 191 15.91 -1.42 -8.06
CA VAL A 191 15.90 -2.38 -6.95
C VAL A 191 15.68 -3.79 -7.49
N PRO A 192 16.65 -4.32 -8.27
CA PRO A 192 16.50 -5.60 -8.99
C PRO A 192 16.37 -6.80 -8.06
N SER A 193 16.80 -6.67 -6.81
CA SER A 193 16.65 -7.70 -5.78
C SER A 193 15.20 -8.09 -5.47
N LEU A 194 14.23 -7.24 -5.82
CA LEU A 194 12.81 -7.49 -5.65
C LEU A 194 12.12 -8.11 -6.88
N TYR A 195 12.86 -8.44 -7.91
CA TYR A 195 12.35 -9.02 -9.14
C TYR A 195 13.01 -10.36 -9.43
N THR A 196 12.22 -11.41 -9.59
CA THR A 196 12.66 -12.73 -10.00
C THR A 196 12.07 -13.09 -11.35
N TRP A 197 12.92 -13.54 -12.27
CA TRP A 197 12.54 -14.07 -13.58
C TRP A 197 12.97 -15.52 -13.71
N ASP A 198 12.01 -16.39 -14.05
CA ASP A 198 12.28 -17.78 -14.47
C ASP A 198 12.06 -17.91 -15.97
N GLY A 199 13.16 -17.97 -16.70
CA GLY A 199 13.16 -18.09 -18.17
C GLY A 199 13.19 -19.54 -18.65
N VAL A 200 13.28 -20.53 -17.78
CA VAL A 200 13.52 -21.93 -18.15
C VAL A 200 12.27 -22.77 -17.95
N GLN A 201 11.74 -22.80 -16.74
CA GLN A 201 10.64 -23.70 -16.39
C GLN A 201 9.27 -23.08 -16.62
N ARG A 202 9.10 -21.82 -16.23
CA ARG A 202 7.78 -21.18 -16.17
C ARG A 202 7.60 -20.02 -17.15
N ILE A 203 8.69 -19.45 -17.65
CA ILE A 203 8.67 -18.28 -18.55
C ILE A 203 7.80 -17.15 -17.96
N ARG A 204 7.97 -16.86 -16.67
CA ARG A 204 7.24 -15.83 -15.96
C ARG A 204 8.09 -15.16 -14.89
N SER A 205 7.60 -14.05 -14.39
CA SER A 205 8.23 -13.33 -13.28
C SER A 205 7.30 -13.21 -12.08
N ILE A 206 7.90 -13.06 -10.92
CA ILE A 206 7.23 -12.76 -9.66
C ILE A 206 8.01 -11.69 -8.90
N GLY A 207 7.37 -10.99 -7.96
CA GLY A 207 7.97 -9.94 -7.15
C GLY A 207 7.52 -8.56 -7.58
N GLY A 208 8.46 -7.63 -7.63
CA GLY A 208 8.24 -6.21 -7.85
C GLY A 208 8.01 -5.44 -6.55
N ILE A 209 7.99 -4.12 -6.68
CA ILE A 209 7.80 -3.20 -5.58
C ILE A 209 6.33 -3.21 -5.17
N ARG A 210 6.02 -3.62 -3.95
CA ARG A 210 4.64 -3.70 -3.45
C ARG A 210 4.28 -2.54 -2.54
N SER A 211 5.26 -1.93 -1.91
CA SER A 211 5.04 -0.80 -1.02
C SER A 211 6.20 0.18 -1.02
N LEU A 212 5.89 1.43 -0.79
CA LEU A 212 6.80 2.55 -0.69
C LEU A 212 6.43 3.39 0.53
N ALA A 213 7.44 3.92 1.24
CA ALA A 213 7.24 4.91 2.30
C ALA A 213 8.42 5.88 2.34
N PHE A 214 8.15 7.18 2.28
CA PHE A 214 9.17 8.19 2.55
C PHE A 214 9.49 8.23 4.04
N SER A 215 10.74 8.53 4.39
CA SER A 215 11.11 8.92 5.74
C SER A 215 10.37 10.19 6.17
N PRO A 216 10.18 10.43 7.48
CA PRO A 216 9.47 11.61 7.97
C PRO A 216 10.01 12.94 7.44
N ASP A 217 11.34 13.04 7.23
CA ASP A 217 12.03 14.19 6.67
C ASP A 217 12.04 14.23 5.12
N GLY A 218 11.52 13.18 4.46
CA GLY A 218 11.44 13.08 3.00
C GLY A 218 12.77 12.88 2.28
N THR A 219 13.87 12.61 3.00
CA THR A 219 15.22 12.44 2.40
C THR A 219 15.49 11.02 1.93
N GLN A 220 14.83 10.03 2.54
CA GLN A 220 14.96 8.62 2.22
C GLN A 220 13.62 8.01 1.79
N ILE A 221 13.71 6.87 1.13
CA ILE A 221 12.55 6.06 0.76
C ILE A 221 12.80 4.60 1.09
N ALA A 222 11.84 3.97 1.77
CA ALA A 222 11.79 2.53 1.97
C ALA A 222 11.01 1.89 0.83
N VAL A 223 11.55 0.81 0.30
CA VAL A 223 11.04 0.05 -0.83
C VAL A 223 10.83 -1.40 -0.39
N GLY A 224 9.59 -1.86 -0.40
CA GLY A 224 9.20 -3.19 0.10
C GLY A 224 8.68 -4.12 -0.99
N GLY A 225 9.01 -5.40 -0.85
CA GLY A 225 8.57 -6.46 -1.74
C GLY A 225 8.98 -7.84 -1.21
N VAL A 226 9.28 -8.76 -2.10
CA VAL A 226 9.84 -10.06 -1.80
C VAL A 226 11.21 -10.18 -2.44
N GLY A 227 12.16 -10.76 -1.73
CA GLY A 227 13.50 -11.05 -2.27
C GLY A 227 13.48 -12.14 -3.34
N GLN A 228 14.65 -12.57 -3.77
CA GLN A 228 14.76 -13.59 -4.82
C GLN A 228 14.03 -14.87 -4.44
N ILE A 229 13.27 -15.42 -5.36
CA ILE A 229 12.42 -16.59 -5.18
C ILE A 229 12.97 -17.74 -6.03
N GLY A 230 13.22 -18.89 -5.39
CA GLY A 230 13.70 -20.08 -6.11
C GLY A 230 12.60 -20.78 -6.93
N ASN A 231 11.32 -20.66 -6.51
CA ASN A 231 10.18 -21.20 -7.23
C ASN A 231 9.14 -20.12 -7.46
N VAL A 232 8.98 -19.67 -8.70
CA VAL A 232 8.06 -18.61 -9.09
C VAL A 232 6.57 -18.98 -9.03
N ASP A 233 6.22 -20.22 -8.70
CA ASP A 233 4.83 -20.65 -8.48
C ASP A 233 4.34 -20.35 -7.07
N GLY A 234 5.25 -19.96 -6.16
CA GLY A 234 4.94 -19.63 -4.78
C GLY A 234 5.52 -18.29 -4.35
N LEU A 235 5.04 -17.80 -3.20
CA LEU A 235 5.55 -16.58 -2.54
C LEU A 235 6.61 -16.93 -1.47
N GLY A 236 7.40 -17.99 -1.71
CA GLY A 236 8.36 -18.54 -0.76
C GLY A 236 9.71 -17.81 -0.66
N GLY A 237 9.79 -16.56 -1.14
CA GLY A 237 10.97 -15.72 -0.95
C GLY A 237 10.93 -14.95 0.37
N PRO A 238 12.08 -14.51 0.92
CA PRO A 238 12.13 -13.72 2.15
C PRO A 238 11.50 -12.36 1.92
N SER A 239 10.74 -11.89 2.90
CA SER A 239 10.27 -10.48 2.90
C SER A 239 11.49 -9.56 2.89
N ARG A 240 11.51 -8.59 1.99
CA ARG A 240 12.68 -7.73 1.79
C ARG A 240 12.30 -6.26 1.76
N VAL A 241 13.12 -5.44 2.42
CA VAL A 241 13.04 -3.98 2.39
C VAL A 241 14.41 -3.39 2.13
N GLU A 242 14.46 -2.42 1.25
CA GLU A 242 15.64 -1.59 1.02
C GLU A 242 15.31 -0.12 1.32
N ILE A 243 16.22 0.57 1.99
CA ILE A 243 16.14 2.00 2.27
C ILE A 243 17.17 2.72 1.41
N HIS A 244 16.73 3.70 0.65
CA HIS A 244 17.56 4.48 -0.26
C HIS A 244 17.54 5.97 0.07
N ASP A 245 18.68 6.63 -0.03
CA ASP A 245 18.75 8.07 -0.29
C ASP A 245 18.39 8.27 -1.76
N TRP A 246 17.18 8.74 -2.00
CA TRP A 246 16.64 8.83 -3.35
C TRP A 246 17.34 9.92 -4.20
N SER A 247 17.86 10.96 -3.56
CA SER A 247 18.55 12.06 -4.24
C SER A 247 19.93 11.65 -4.72
N ARG A 248 20.67 10.90 -3.90
CA ARG A 248 22.00 10.36 -4.22
C ARG A 248 21.93 9.05 -4.98
N ARG A 249 20.73 8.43 -5.07
CA ARG A 249 20.50 7.11 -5.68
C ARG A 249 21.35 6.01 -5.04
N THR A 250 21.56 6.08 -3.74
CA THR A 250 22.37 5.12 -3.00
C THR A 250 21.53 4.33 -2.01
N ARG A 251 21.75 3.03 -1.94
CA ARG A 251 21.17 2.19 -0.90
C ARG A 251 21.88 2.47 0.42
N VAL A 252 21.09 2.91 1.42
CA VAL A 252 21.57 3.23 2.77
C VAL A 252 21.58 1.97 3.64
N HIS A 253 20.55 1.14 3.49
CA HIS A 253 20.35 -0.05 4.29
C HIS A 253 19.43 -1.04 3.57
N GLU A 254 19.57 -2.33 3.92
CA GLU A 254 18.64 -3.38 3.53
C GLU A 254 18.46 -4.37 4.67
N PHE A 255 17.29 -5.00 4.72
CA PHE A 255 17.06 -6.13 5.61
C PHE A 255 16.05 -7.10 5.02
N GLN A 256 16.15 -8.34 5.47
CA GLN A 256 15.20 -9.40 5.17
C GLN A 256 14.50 -9.81 6.46
N GLY A 257 13.19 -9.96 6.41
CA GLY A 257 12.44 -10.54 7.50
C GLY A 257 12.68 -12.05 7.59
N GLN A 258 12.41 -12.62 8.76
CA GLN A 258 12.40 -14.08 8.93
C GLN A 258 11.17 -14.71 8.25
N GLN A 259 10.13 -13.91 8.04
CA GLN A 259 8.90 -14.34 7.37
C GLN A 259 9.07 -14.32 5.85
N GLN A 260 8.36 -15.23 5.20
CA GLN A 260 8.32 -15.32 3.75
C GLN A 260 7.11 -14.59 3.18
N GLY A 261 7.29 -13.92 2.05
CA GLY A 261 6.24 -13.28 1.30
C GLY A 261 6.49 -11.81 0.97
N LEU A 262 5.47 -11.20 0.40
CA LEU A 262 5.48 -9.82 -0.07
C LEU A 262 5.32 -8.83 1.10
N VAL A 263 6.10 -7.77 1.13
CA VAL A 263 5.85 -6.59 1.99
C VAL A 263 4.85 -5.69 1.27
N ASN A 264 3.56 -5.85 1.59
CA ASN A 264 2.45 -5.21 0.89
C ASN A 264 2.20 -3.78 1.37
N LYS A 265 2.62 -3.46 2.61
CA LYS A 265 2.48 -2.12 3.20
C LYS A 265 3.72 -1.75 3.99
N LEU A 266 4.19 -0.54 3.78
CA LEU A 266 5.20 0.13 4.60
C LEU A 266 4.61 1.40 5.21
N ILE A 267 4.93 1.67 6.46
CA ILE A 267 4.56 2.89 7.19
C ILE A 267 5.79 3.34 7.96
N TRP A 268 6.26 4.57 7.71
CA TRP A 268 7.47 5.10 8.34
C TRP A 268 7.09 6.13 9.41
N HIS A 269 7.37 5.81 10.65
CA HIS A 269 7.28 6.68 11.82
C HIS A 269 8.68 7.24 12.17
N ALA A 270 8.77 8.25 13.03
CA ALA A 270 10.05 8.83 13.45
C ALA A 270 11.01 7.78 14.04
N ASP A 271 10.48 6.86 14.84
CA ASP A 271 11.29 5.90 15.62
C ASP A 271 11.39 4.52 14.97
N TRP A 272 10.52 4.20 14.01
CA TRP A 272 10.45 2.87 13.42
C TRP A 272 9.86 2.88 12.00
N LEU A 273 10.20 1.84 11.27
CA LEU A 273 9.59 1.47 10.00
C LEU A 273 8.78 0.19 10.22
N CYS A 274 7.48 0.27 10.02
CA CYS A 274 6.57 -0.87 10.06
C CYS A 274 6.39 -1.45 8.67
N GLY A 275 6.51 -2.77 8.53
CA GLY A 275 6.15 -3.50 7.33
C GLY A 275 5.14 -4.58 7.63
N VAL A 276 4.14 -4.69 6.75
CA VAL A 276 3.07 -5.68 6.84
C VAL A 276 2.92 -6.39 5.52
N GLY A 277 2.62 -7.67 5.55
CA GLY A 277 2.45 -8.42 4.32
C GLY A 277 2.15 -9.89 4.52
N GLY A 278 2.53 -10.70 3.54
CA GLY A 278 2.36 -12.14 3.65
C GLY A 278 2.69 -12.91 2.39
N GLY A 279 2.69 -14.20 2.57
CA GLY A 279 2.74 -15.26 1.59
C GLY A 279 1.66 -16.28 1.94
N ASN A 280 2.04 -17.43 2.48
CA ASN A 280 1.08 -18.42 3.00
C ASN A 280 0.38 -17.91 4.28
N ASN A 281 1.12 -17.18 5.12
CA ASN A 281 0.62 -16.51 6.31
C ASN A 281 0.96 -15.02 6.24
N GLY A 282 0.29 -14.21 7.06
CA GLY A 282 0.63 -12.81 7.23
C GLY A 282 1.76 -12.60 8.22
N PHE A 283 2.33 -11.41 8.15
CA PHE A 283 3.35 -10.96 9.10
C PHE A 283 3.27 -9.45 9.32
N ILE A 284 3.82 -9.01 10.45
CA ILE A 284 4.17 -7.63 10.76
C ILE A 284 5.55 -7.59 11.36
N PHE A 285 6.31 -6.56 11.05
CA PHE A 285 7.58 -6.25 11.71
C PHE A 285 7.72 -4.75 11.96
N PHE A 286 8.53 -4.42 12.95
CA PHE A 286 9.00 -3.07 13.25
C PHE A 286 10.53 -3.08 13.26
N HIS A 287 11.11 -2.21 12.47
CA HIS A 287 12.54 -2.04 12.33
C HIS A 287 12.95 -0.63 12.70
N ASN A 288 14.03 -0.48 13.45
CA ASN A 288 14.61 0.84 13.75
C ASN A 288 15.57 1.23 12.62
N PRO A 289 15.26 2.27 11.81
CA PRO A 289 16.08 2.64 10.67
C PRO A 289 17.41 3.32 11.08
N GLN A 290 17.51 3.91 12.28
CA GLN A 290 18.70 4.61 12.76
C GLN A 290 19.79 3.63 13.19
N ASN A 291 19.45 2.68 14.07
CA ASN A 291 20.40 1.67 14.56
C ASN A 291 20.37 0.36 13.79
N ARG A 292 19.50 0.24 12.78
CA ARG A 292 19.39 -0.90 11.85
C ARG A 292 19.03 -2.21 12.54
N SER A 293 18.23 -2.17 13.59
CA SER A 293 17.83 -3.35 14.35
C SER A 293 16.34 -3.68 14.20
N MET A 294 16.01 -4.96 14.26
CA MET A 294 14.62 -5.41 14.39
C MET A 294 14.14 -5.12 15.82
N ILE A 295 13.08 -4.33 15.95
CA ILE A 295 12.46 -4.01 17.25
C ILE A 295 11.54 -5.14 17.68
N HIS A 296 10.65 -5.56 16.75
CA HIS A 296 9.66 -6.60 17.00
C HIS A 296 9.15 -7.18 15.68
N GLN A 297 8.74 -8.44 15.71
CA GLN A 297 8.06 -9.10 14.58
C GLN A 297 7.13 -10.19 15.08
N MET A 298 6.02 -10.40 14.37
CA MET A 298 5.10 -11.50 14.67
C MET A 298 4.33 -11.95 13.41
N ASN A 299 3.76 -13.14 13.48
CA ASN A 299 2.85 -13.63 12.45
C ASN A 299 1.45 -13.05 12.61
N LEU A 300 0.77 -12.82 11.49
CA LEU A 300 -0.65 -12.49 11.42
C LEU A 300 -1.44 -13.71 10.92
N PRO A 301 -2.69 -13.90 11.37
CA PRO A 301 -3.47 -15.12 11.07
C PRO A 301 -4.06 -15.14 9.66
N MET A 302 -3.61 -14.28 8.76
CA MET A 302 -4.06 -14.22 7.36
C MET A 302 -2.97 -13.59 6.49
N HIS A 303 -2.97 -13.86 5.19
CA HIS A 303 -2.24 -13.05 4.22
C HIS A 303 -2.78 -11.60 4.25
N THR A 304 -1.93 -10.66 4.62
CA THR A 304 -2.31 -9.26 4.84
C THR A 304 -1.99 -8.42 3.61
N HIS A 305 -2.98 -7.65 3.13
CA HIS A 305 -2.83 -6.79 1.97
C HIS A 305 -2.57 -5.33 2.31
N ASP A 306 -3.27 -4.79 3.30
CA ASP A 306 -3.13 -3.38 3.70
C ASP A 306 -3.35 -3.22 5.20
N SER A 307 -2.88 -2.12 5.75
CA SER A 307 -2.99 -1.81 7.17
C SER A 307 -3.04 -0.30 7.39
N VAL A 308 -3.72 0.11 8.44
CA VAL A 308 -3.82 1.50 8.87
C VAL A 308 -3.70 1.63 10.37
N PHE A 309 -3.01 2.67 10.83
CA PHE A 309 -2.91 3.02 12.25
C PHE A 309 -4.03 3.98 12.69
N SER A 310 -4.27 4.00 14.00
CA SER A 310 -4.88 5.16 14.66
C SER A 310 -3.92 6.35 14.62
N GLU A 311 -4.42 7.57 14.83
CA GLU A 311 -3.61 8.80 14.77
C GLU A 311 -2.51 8.84 15.84
N ASP A 312 -2.73 8.19 16.98
CA ASP A 312 -1.79 8.06 18.09
C ASP A 312 -0.86 6.84 17.96
N TYR A 313 -0.96 6.11 16.86
CA TYR A 313 -0.21 4.89 16.56
C TYR A 313 -0.39 3.75 17.57
N THR A 314 -1.36 3.83 18.48
CA THR A 314 -1.56 2.78 19.51
C THR A 314 -2.37 1.59 19.01
N THR A 315 -3.15 1.76 17.95
CA THR A 315 -4.00 0.72 17.37
C THR A 315 -3.72 0.54 15.89
N LEU A 316 -3.66 -0.73 15.44
CA LEU A 316 -3.50 -1.11 14.05
C LEU A 316 -4.69 -1.94 13.59
N TYR A 317 -5.09 -1.68 12.35
CA TYR A 317 -6.14 -2.44 11.68
C TYR A 317 -5.55 -3.05 10.41
N HIS A 318 -5.65 -4.37 10.29
CA HIS A 318 -5.13 -5.15 9.17
C HIS A 318 -6.27 -5.78 8.40
N VAL A 319 -6.16 -5.77 7.07
CA VAL A 319 -7.12 -6.45 6.18
C VAL A 319 -6.38 -7.40 5.25
N GLY A 320 -7.02 -8.53 4.96
CA GLY A 320 -6.42 -9.57 4.13
C GLY A 320 -7.40 -10.66 3.74
N HIS A 321 -6.91 -11.89 3.64
CA HIS A 321 -7.73 -13.04 3.27
C HIS A 321 -8.62 -13.48 4.42
N GLY A 322 -9.94 -13.37 4.24
CA GLY A 322 -10.97 -13.92 5.13
C GLY A 322 -11.07 -13.25 6.49
N LYS A 323 -10.25 -12.24 6.81
CA LYS A 323 -10.19 -11.65 8.14
C LYS A 323 -9.84 -10.17 8.13
N ILE A 324 -10.24 -9.52 9.24
CA ILE A 324 -9.75 -8.22 9.70
C ILE A 324 -9.18 -8.44 11.10
N VAL A 325 -7.99 -7.93 11.36
CA VAL A 325 -7.30 -8.08 12.65
C VAL A 325 -7.06 -6.71 13.26
N VAL A 326 -7.40 -6.57 14.53
CA VAL A 326 -7.12 -5.38 15.32
C VAL A 326 -6.02 -5.71 16.32
N GLN A 327 -4.97 -4.90 16.32
CA GLN A 327 -3.85 -5.00 17.25
C GLN A 327 -3.70 -3.71 18.06
N GLU A 328 -3.18 -3.83 19.25
CA GLU A 328 -2.81 -2.70 20.12
C GLU A 328 -1.33 -2.82 20.51
N MET A 329 -0.67 -1.66 20.69
CA MET A 329 0.70 -1.54 21.18
C MET A 329 0.81 -0.46 22.26
N ARG A 330 -0.08 -0.52 23.22
CA ARG A 330 -0.06 0.39 24.39
C ARG A 330 1.09 0.02 25.33
N ALA A 331 1.67 1.07 25.94
CA ALA A 331 2.72 0.95 26.96
C ALA A 331 2.24 0.17 28.20
#